data_5d29901d8afa97ffc4927a1cad010c3f
#
_entry.id   5d29901d8afa97ffc4927a1cad010c3f
#
_cell.length_a   1.000
_cell.length_b   1.000
_cell.length_c   1.000
_cell.angle_alpha   90.00
_cell.angle_beta   90.00
_cell.angle_gamma   90.00
#
_symmetry.space_group_name_H-M   'P 1'
#
loop_
_entity.id
_entity.type
_entity.pdbx_description
1 polymer ?
#
loop_
_entity_poly.entity_id
_entity_poly.type
_entity_poly.pdbx_seq_one_letter_code
_entity_poly.pdbx_strand_id
1 'polypeptide(L)'
;TPLPPGGVVQIGGFSLQIRALQPDETPPPGLGSPVHMGRQVKPGLAIYVQGKVLKFALDKERVTLGRKADNDIQVSDAQVSGHHARLERVGSGYRIVDMQSTNGLSYQGQRVGQHTLRDGDVLYIGQQIAVQYRAFVGLVPGAVEKKVEAPRTQYLDMRALPKTGRRITIGRHSSNVLVLKHPRVSRYHAVIEQFGARFRLNDLNSDNGTFVNGKRVDKEVWIKEGDEIRVASHRLVFQEDGITHFDEAGNIRLDAVRIEKWYSKTVNILKKVTVSIYPKEFVALVGASGAGKSTLMNAMTGFNPANGAKSRVLVNGKNLYTHIDEYRSEMGYVPQEDIIHRELTVYKALDYAAQLRMPADTSKTVSY
;
A
#
# COMPACT_ATOMS: atom_id res chain seq x y z
N THR A 1 -19.07 15.35 28.31
CA THR A 1 -19.85 14.49 29.21
C THR A 1 -19.62 13.05 28.76
N PRO A 2 -19.21 12.11 29.63
CA PRO A 2 -19.10 10.71 29.28
C PRO A 2 -20.46 10.18 28.83
N LEU A 3 -20.47 9.36 27.76
CA LEU A 3 -21.68 8.71 27.30
C LEU A 3 -22.12 7.65 28.33
N PRO A 4 -23.39 7.59 28.69
CA PRO A 4 -23.90 6.59 29.62
C PRO A 4 -23.83 5.20 29.02
N PRO A 5 -23.71 4.13 29.82
CA PRO A 5 -23.80 2.75 29.34
C PRO A 5 -25.12 2.54 28.57
N GLY A 6 -25.03 2.00 27.37
CA GLY A 6 -26.18 1.82 26.47
C GLY A 6 -26.41 2.95 25.48
N GLY A 7 -25.61 4.01 25.53
CA GLY A 7 -25.71 5.14 24.59
C GLY A 7 -25.37 4.69 23.15
N VAL A 8 -26.15 5.17 22.18
CA VAL A 8 -25.92 4.96 20.75
C VAL A 8 -25.37 6.24 20.18
N VAL A 9 -24.23 6.16 19.52
CA VAL A 9 -23.64 7.26 18.74
C VAL A 9 -23.86 6.99 17.27
N GLN A 10 -24.47 7.93 16.57
CA GLN A 10 -24.57 7.88 15.11
C GLN A 10 -23.44 8.69 14.48
N ILE A 11 -22.67 8.06 13.59
CA ILE A 11 -21.63 8.71 12.81
C ILE A 11 -21.95 8.45 11.33
N GLY A 12 -22.53 9.43 10.66
CA GLY A 12 -23.04 9.25 9.30
C GLY A 12 -24.13 8.18 9.25
N GLY A 13 -23.99 7.16 8.41
CA GLY A 13 -24.91 6.02 8.29
C GLY A 13 -24.64 4.87 9.27
N PHE A 14 -23.76 5.03 10.24
CA PHE A 14 -23.35 3.97 11.18
C PHE A 14 -23.84 4.27 12.60
N SER A 15 -24.37 3.24 13.27
CA SER A 15 -24.74 3.30 14.69
C SER A 15 -23.70 2.54 15.51
N LEU A 16 -23.11 3.19 16.50
CA LEU A 16 -22.15 2.62 17.44
C LEU A 16 -22.81 2.54 18.81
N GLN A 17 -23.03 1.34 19.32
CA GLN A 17 -23.59 1.14 20.65
C GLN A 17 -22.46 0.79 21.64
N ILE A 18 -22.34 1.60 22.70
CA ILE A 18 -21.40 1.34 23.80
C ILE A 18 -22.13 0.51 24.84
N ARG A 19 -21.71 -0.75 25.01
CA ARG A 19 -22.18 -1.65 26.06
C ARG A 19 -21.03 -1.98 27.01
N ALA A 20 -21.22 -1.74 28.31
CA ALA A 20 -20.34 -2.29 29.33
C ALA A 20 -20.73 -3.75 29.57
N LEU A 21 -19.79 -4.67 29.38
CA LEU A 21 -19.99 -6.07 29.76
C LEU A 21 -19.73 -6.22 31.26
N GLN A 22 -20.66 -6.84 31.97
CA GLN A 22 -20.45 -7.27 33.36
C GLN A 22 -19.42 -8.40 33.41
N PRO A 23 -18.65 -8.57 34.49
CA PRO A 23 -17.57 -9.56 34.57
C PRO A 23 -17.99 -11.01 34.26
N ASP A 24 -19.26 -11.36 34.40
CA ASP A 24 -19.80 -12.70 34.19
C ASP A 24 -20.74 -12.82 32.97
N GLU A 25 -20.87 -11.79 32.16
CA GLU A 25 -21.70 -11.85 30.94
C GLU A 25 -20.96 -12.51 29.77
N THR A 26 -21.51 -13.60 29.26
CA THR A 26 -21.11 -14.12 27.95
C THR A 26 -21.54 -13.16 26.85
N PRO A 27 -20.68 -12.82 25.89
CA PRO A 27 -21.04 -11.95 24.79
C PRO A 27 -22.22 -12.54 24.00
N PRO A 28 -23.18 -11.70 23.53
CA PRO A 28 -24.32 -12.18 22.77
C PRO A 28 -23.87 -12.95 21.52
N PRO A 29 -24.61 -13.98 21.09
CA PRO A 29 -24.30 -14.75 19.90
C PRO A 29 -24.30 -13.82 18.68
N GLY A 30 -23.13 -13.65 18.05
CA GLY A 30 -22.89 -12.73 16.93
C GLY A 30 -21.74 -11.75 17.17
N LEU A 31 -21.38 -11.44 18.41
CA LEU A 31 -20.07 -10.91 18.76
C LEU A 31 -19.22 -12.14 19.09
N GLY A 32 -18.45 -12.60 18.08
CA GLY A 32 -17.66 -13.81 18.21
C GLY A 32 -16.82 -13.78 19.48
N SER A 33 -16.76 -14.91 20.15
CA SER A 33 -15.76 -15.24 21.18
C SER A 33 -14.42 -14.64 20.80
N PRO A 34 -13.53 -14.27 21.77
CA PRO A 34 -12.19 -13.80 21.43
C PRO A 34 -11.65 -14.74 20.36
N VAL A 35 -11.46 -14.18 19.17
CA VAL A 35 -11.08 -14.95 17.99
C VAL A 35 -9.81 -15.65 18.37
N HIS A 36 -9.90 -16.93 18.72
CA HIS A 36 -8.74 -17.82 18.68
C HIS A 36 -8.20 -17.65 17.27
N MET A 37 -7.04 -17.03 17.15
CA MET A 37 -6.30 -16.86 15.90
C MET A 37 -5.82 -18.24 15.41
N GLY A 38 -6.78 -19.08 15.05
CA GLY A 38 -6.62 -20.35 14.37
C GLY A 38 -7.18 -20.37 12.96
N ARG A 39 -7.57 -19.21 12.42
CA ARG A 39 -7.93 -19.12 11.00
C ARG A 39 -6.66 -19.25 10.18
N GLN A 40 -6.54 -20.35 9.47
CA GLN A 40 -5.55 -20.53 8.42
C GLN A 40 -5.75 -19.39 7.39
N VAL A 41 -4.86 -18.42 7.45
CA VAL A 41 -4.80 -17.35 6.47
C VAL A 41 -4.22 -17.96 5.20
N LYS A 42 -5.03 -18.07 4.15
CA LYS A 42 -4.60 -18.65 2.88
C LYS A 42 -3.91 -17.58 2.03
N PRO A 43 -2.86 -17.93 1.28
CA PRO A 43 -2.30 -17.03 0.28
C PRO A 43 -3.29 -16.79 -0.87
N GLY A 44 -3.12 -15.71 -1.61
CA GLY A 44 -4.00 -15.39 -2.72
C GLY A 44 -3.40 -14.47 -3.76
N LEU A 45 -4.12 -14.32 -4.87
CA LEU A 45 -3.82 -13.37 -5.93
C LEU A 45 -4.92 -12.32 -6.04
N ALA A 46 -4.51 -11.07 -6.33
CA ALA A 46 -5.37 -10.03 -6.86
C ALA A 46 -4.90 -9.70 -8.27
N ILE A 47 -5.78 -9.88 -9.26
CA ILE A 47 -5.48 -9.63 -10.67
C ILE A 47 -6.25 -8.39 -11.11
N TYR A 48 -5.52 -7.39 -11.56
CA TYR A 48 -6.05 -6.11 -12.02
C TYR A 48 -6.12 -6.14 -13.55
N VAL A 49 -7.32 -6.17 -14.09
CA VAL A 49 -7.58 -6.28 -15.54
C VAL A 49 -8.78 -5.43 -15.93
N GLN A 50 -8.65 -4.59 -16.96
CA GLN A 50 -9.73 -3.76 -17.49
C GLN A 50 -10.51 -2.97 -16.41
N GLY A 51 -9.80 -2.40 -15.42
CA GLY A 51 -10.39 -1.65 -14.32
C GLY A 51 -11.13 -2.49 -13.27
N LYS A 52 -11.08 -3.82 -13.38
CA LYS A 52 -11.64 -4.78 -12.41
C LYS A 52 -10.53 -5.44 -11.59
N VAL A 53 -10.86 -5.85 -10.39
CA VAL A 53 -9.97 -6.65 -9.53
C VAL A 53 -10.60 -8.01 -9.31
N LEU A 54 -9.93 -9.05 -9.80
CA LEU A 54 -10.30 -10.43 -9.57
C LEU A 54 -9.46 -10.95 -8.40
N LYS A 55 -10.09 -11.55 -7.39
CA LYS A 55 -9.39 -12.08 -6.20
C LYS A 55 -9.56 -13.58 -6.13
N PHE A 56 -8.45 -14.28 -5.94
CA PHE A 56 -8.41 -15.73 -5.88
C PHE A 56 -7.64 -16.19 -4.65
N ALA A 57 -8.20 -17.12 -3.88
CA ALA A 57 -7.48 -17.83 -2.83
C ALA A 57 -6.63 -18.95 -3.46
N LEU A 58 -5.40 -19.11 -2.97
CA LEU A 58 -4.49 -20.17 -3.40
C LEU A 58 -4.51 -21.27 -2.34
N ASP A 59 -5.18 -22.38 -2.62
CA ASP A 59 -5.34 -23.51 -1.69
C ASP A 59 -4.89 -24.85 -2.28
N LYS A 60 -4.55 -24.90 -3.58
CA LYS A 60 -4.08 -26.08 -4.27
C LYS A 60 -2.55 -26.08 -4.36
N GLU A 61 -1.95 -27.26 -4.47
CA GLU A 61 -0.51 -27.42 -4.74
C GLU A 61 -0.10 -26.81 -6.09
N ARG A 62 -1.01 -26.81 -7.06
CA ARG A 62 -0.83 -26.25 -8.37
C ARG A 62 -2.08 -25.51 -8.80
N VAL A 63 -1.92 -24.27 -9.30
CA VAL A 63 -3.00 -23.41 -9.78
C VAL A 63 -2.62 -22.89 -11.16
N THR A 64 -3.49 -23.08 -12.16
CA THR A 64 -3.29 -22.60 -13.53
C THR A 64 -3.95 -21.25 -13.74
N LEU A 65 -3.31 -20.38 -14.54
CA LEU A 65 -3.81 -19.06 -14.90
C LEU A 65 -3.75 -18.89 -16.41
N GLY A 66 -4.85 -18.47 -17.01
CA GLY A 66 -4.91 -18.25 -18.45
C GLY A 66 -6.27 -17.75 -18.95
N ARG A 67 -6.38 -17.53 -20.26
CA ARG A 67 -7.61 -17.03 -20.88
C ARG A 67 -8.66 -18.12 -21.08
N LYS A 68 -8.27 -19.36 -21.29
CA LYS A 68 -9.20 -20.47 -21.47
C LYS A 68 -9.94 -20.80 -20.17
N ALA A 69 -11.18 -21.30 -20.29
CA ALA A 69 -12.04 -21.62 -19.16
C ALA A 69 -11.59 -22.85 -18.35
N ASP A 70 -10.68 -23.64 -18.88
CA ASP A 70 -10.10 -24.82 -18.20
C ASP A 70 -8.97 -24.46 -17.22
N ASN A 71 -8.62 -23.18 -17.07
CA ASN A 71 -7.70 -22.74 -16.03
C ASN A 71 -8.42 -22.57 -14.69
N ASP A 72 -7.71 -22.82 -13.57
CA ASP A 72 -8.22 -22.54 -12.23
C ASP A 72 -8.53 -21.05 -12.05
N ILE A 73 -7.72 -20.18 -12.67
CA ILE A 73 -7.88 -18.74 -12.69
C ILE A 73 -8.05 -18.30 -14.14
N GLN A 74 -9.29 -18.03 -14.53
CA GLN A 74 -9.59 -17.51 -15.85
C GLN A 74 -9.48 -15.99 -15.88
N VAL A 75 -8.69 -15.46 -16.82
CA VAL A 75 -8.54 -14.02 -17.09
C VAL A 75 -8.89 -13.77 -18.54
N SER A 76 -10.11 -13.29 -18.80
CA SER A 76 -10.65 -13.05 -20.14
C SER A 76 -10.12 -11.76 -20.73
N ASP A 77 -8.84 -11.75 -21.12
CA ASP A 77 -8.18 -10.61 -21.77
C ASP A 77 -7.29 -11.10 -22.93
N ALA A 78 -7.23 -10.32 -24.00
CA ALA A 78 -6.47 -10.68 -25.21
C ALA A 78 -4.96 -10.78 -24.97
N GLN A 79 -4.42 -10.09 -23.96
CA GLN A 79 -3.01 -10.17 -23.59
C GLN A 79 -2.66 -11.44 -22.84
N VAL A 80 -3.66 -12.19 -22.34
CA VAL A 80 -3.45 -13.45 -21.63
C VAL A 80 -3.51 -14.61 -22.58
N SER A 81 -2.47 -15.43 -22.63
CA SER A 81 -2.45 -16.68 -23.40
C SER A 81 -3.46 -17.69 -22.88
N GLY A 82 -3.88 -18.65 -23.70
CA GLY A 82 -4.83 -19.70 -23.32
C GLY A 82 -4.45 -20.37 -21.98
N HIS A 83 -3.22 -20.80 -21.85
CA HIS A 83 -2.55 -21.19 -20.61
C HIS A 83 -1.33 -20.28 -20.48
N HIS A 84 -1.38 -19.31 -19.56
CA HIS A 84 -0.38 -18.25 -19.48
C HIS A 84 0.69 -18.55 -18.44
N ALA A 85 0.27 -18.89 -17.24
CA ALA A 85 1.15 -19.15 -16.13
C ALA A 85 0.61 -20.27 -15.24
N ARG A 86 1.50 -20.81 -14.41
CA ARG A 86 1.19 -21.81 -13.39
C ARG A 86 1.82 -21.39 -12.07
N LEU A 87 1.05 -21.45 -11.02
CA LEU A 87 1.54 -21.29 -9.66
C LEU A 87 1.77 -22.67 -9.05
N GLU A 88 2.89 -22.83 -8.38
CA GLU A 88 3.28 -24.05 -7.68
C GLU A 88 3.56 -23.73 -6.22
N ARG A 89 3.08 -24.55 -5.31
CA ARG A 89 3.35 -24.37 -3.88
C ARG A 89 4.83 -24.67 -3.59
N VAL A 90 5.47 -23.77 -2.86
CA VAL A 90 6.87 -23.92 -2.41
C VAL A 90 6.93 -23.54 -0.93
N GLY A 91 7.02 -24.55 -0.07
CA GLY A 91 6.94 -24.36 1.38
C GLY A 91 5.62 -23.73 1.80
N SER A 92 5.67 -22.58 2.48
CA SER A 92 4.47 -21.83 2.91
C SER A 92 3.97 -20.81 1.88
N GLY A 93 4.61 -20.68 0.72
CA GLY A 93 4.29 -19.72 -0.33
C GLY A 93 4.08 -20.37 -1.68
N TYR A 94 4.22 -19.57 -2.74
CA TYR A 94 4.06 -20.02 -4.13
C TYR A 94 5.19 -19.50 -5.01
N ARG A 95 5.45 -20.22 -6.09
CA ARG A 95 6.24 -19.78 -7.23
C ARG A 95 5.34 -19.70 -8.44
N ILE A 96 5.42 -18.62 -9.21
CA ILE A 96 4.77 -18.51 -10.52
C ILE A 96 5.75 -18.87 -11.62
N VAL A 97 5.28 -19.60 -12.62
CA VAL A 97 6.06 -20.08 -13.77
C VAL A 97 5.33 -19.68 -15.04
N ASP A 98 6.02 -19.04 -15.97
CA ASP A 98 5.49 -18.72 -17.29
C ASP A 98 5.38 -20.00 -18.15
N MET A 99 4.23 -20.20 -18.76
CA MET A 99 3.94 -21.37 -19.60
C MET A 99 4.24 -21.10 -21.07
N GLN A 100 5.39 -20.46 -21.37
CA GLN A 100 5.78 -20.00 -22.70
C GLN A 100 4.72 -19.12 -23.33
N SER A 101 4.19 -18.21 -22.53
CA SER A 101 3.13 -17.32 -22.95
C SER A 101 3.62 -16.27 -23.95
N THR A 102 2.72 -15.77 -24.80
CA THR A 102 3.05 -14.81 -25.86
C THR A 102 3.62 -13.51 -25.27
N ASN A 103 2.94 -12.94 -24.26
CA ASN A 103 3.35 -11.67 -23.68
C ASN A 103 4.28 -11.83 -22.47
N GLY A 104 4.41 -13.05 -21.93
CA GLY A 104 5.28 -13.37 -20.80
C GLY A 104 4.82 -12.79 -19.47
N LEU A 105 5.58 -13.15 -18.45
CA LEU A 105 5.51 -12.53 -17.13
C LEU A 105 6.66 -11.54 -16.96
N SER A 106 6.40 -10.40 -16.36
CA SER A 106 7.46 -9.47 -15.96
C SER A 106 7.37 -9.14 -14.48
N TYR A 107 8.53 -9.02 -13.83
CA TYR A 107 8.70 -8.61 -12.45
C TYR A 107 9.72 -7.49 -12.39
N GLN A 108 9.37 -6.35 -11.79
CA GLN A 108 10.22 -5.15 -11.74
C GLN A 108 10.73 -4.70 -13.12
N GLY A 109 9.89 -4.82 -14.16
CA GLY A 109 10.22 -4.42 -15.52
C GLY A 109 11.00 -5.48 -16.32
N GLN A 110 11.49 -6.56 -15.71
CA GLN A 110 12.23 -7.62 -16.38
C GLN A 110 11.34 -8.84 -16.67
N ARG A 111 11.48 -9.41 -17.87
CA ARG A 111 10.80 -10.66 -18.22
C ARG A 111 11.36 -11.81 -17.39
N VAL A 112 10.50 -12.58 -16.77
CA VAL A 112 10.86 -13.71 -15.93
C VAL A 112 10.19 -14.99 -16.40
N GLY A 113 10.94 -16.08 -16.53
CA GLY A 113 10.38 -17.39 -16.81
C GLY A 113 9.76 -18.03 -15.57
N GLN A 114 10.26 -17.69 -14.40
CA GLN A 114 9.71 -18.08 -13.11
C GLN A 114 10.09 -17.08 -12.02
N HIS A 115 9.25 -16.96 -10.97
CA HIS A 115 9.52 -16.09 -9.84
C HIS A 115 8.93 -16.68 -8.55
N THR A 116 9.73 -16.76 -7.48
CA THR A 116 9.25 -17.17 -6.16
C THR A 116 8.57 -15.98 -5.50
N LEU A 117 7.26 -16.11 -5.29
CA LEU A 117 6.40 -15.03 -4.84
C LEU A 117 6.64 -14.69 -3.37
N ARG A 118 6.82 -13.41 -3.09
CA ARG A 118 6.86 -12.83 -1.75
C ARG A 118 5.62 -11.99 -1.53
N ASP A 119 5.21 -11.82 -0.28
CA ASP A 119 4.04 -11.00 0.03
C ASP A 119 4.21 -9.58 -0.51
N GLY A 120 3.22 -9.14 -1.28
CA GLY A 120 3.23 -7.85 -1.93
C GLY A 120 3.80 -7.82 -3.35
N ASP A 121 4.44 -8.90 -3.83
CA ASP A 121 4.96 -8.93 -5.19
C ASP A 121 3.87 -8.66 -6.22
N VAL A 122 4.21 -7.83 -7.20
CA VAL A 122 3.37 -7.52 -8.36
C VAL A 122 4.11 -7.92 -9.62
N LEU A 123 3.54 -8.87 -10.35
CA LEU A 123 3.99 -9.25 -11.68
C LEU A 123 3.03 -8.68 -12.72
N TYR A 124 3.49 -8.58 -13.95
CA TYR A 124 2.68 -8.11 -15.06
C TYR A 124 2.58 -9.17 -16.15
N ILE A 125 1.38 -9.29 -16.71
CA ILE A 125 1.11 -10.00 -17.96
C ILE A 125 0.98 -8.93 -19.05
N GLY A 126 1.90 -8.94 -19.99
CA GLY A 126 2.00 -7.83 -20.94
C GLY A 126 2.22 -6.50 -20.23
N GLN A 127 1.53 -5.44 -20.70
CA GLN A 127 1.73 -4.08 -20.18
C GLN A 127 0.63 -3.59 -19.22
N GLN A 128 -0.50 -4.28 -19.15
CA GLN A 128 -1.72 -3.73 -18.51
C GLN A 128 -2.31 -4.59 -17.40
N ILE A 129 -1.91 -5.85 -17.28
CA ILE A 129 -2.52 -6.75 -16.31
C ILE A 129 -1.54 -6.96 -15.17
N ALA A 130 -1.88 -6.43 -14.00
CA ALA A 130 -1.08 -6.62 -12.80
C ALA A 130 -1.58 -7.83 -12.00
N VAL A 131 -0.66 -8.71 -11.61
CA VAL A 131 -0.91 -9.90 -10.79
C VAL A 131 -0.21 -9.70 -9.46
N GLN A 132 -0.94 -9.37 -8.43
CA GLN A 132 -0.41 -9.14 -7.10
C GLN A 132 -0.58 -10.37 -6.22
N TYR A 133 0.53 -10.86 -5.65
CA TYR A 133 0.53 -11.94 -4.69
C TYR A 133 0.38 -11.42 -3.25
N ARG A 134 -0.41 -12.15 -2.46
CA ARG A 134 -0.58 -11.93 -1.03
C ARG A 134 -0.36 -13.25 -0.29
N ALA A 135 0.65 -13.29 0.58
CA ALA A 135 0.93 -14.47 1.39
C ALA A 135 -0.19 -14.76 2.42
N PHE A 136 -0.99 -13.73 2.73
CA PHE A 136 -2.05 -13.81 3.72
C PHE A 136 -3.29 -13.08 3.20
N VAL A 137 -4.28 -13.81 2.73
CA VAL A 137 -5.61 -13.26 2.42
C VAL A 137 -6.58 -13.72 3.50
N GLY A 138 -6.93 -12.82 4.39
CA GLY A 138 -8.03 -13.03 5.32
C GLY A 138 -9.35 -12.95 4.53
N LEU A 139 -9.90 -14.10 4.10
CA LEU A 139 -11.27 -14.16 3.61
C LEU A 139 -12.19 -14.05 4.82
N VAL A 140 -12.81 -12.91 5.03
CA VAL A 140 -13.96 -12.78 5.92
C VAL A 140 -15.17 -13.31 5.15
N PRO A 141 -15.80 -14.45 5.55
CA PRO A 141 -17.04 -14.88 4.94
C PRO A 141 -18.12 -13.83 5.22
N GLY A 142 -18.74 -13.30 4.17
CA GLY A 142 -19.81 -12.30 4.28
C GLY A 142 -19.36 -10.83 4.13
N ALA A 143 -18.10 -10.54 3.83
CA ALA A 143 -17.73 -9.22 3.37
C ALA A 143 -18.36 -8.98 1.99
N VAL A 144 -19.35 -8.10 1.95
CA VAL A 144 -19.86 -7.52 0.70
C VAL A 144 -18.64 -7.08 -0.12
N GLU A 145 -18.55 -7.50 -1.36
CA GLU A 145 -17.53 -7.05 -2.30
C GLU A 145 -17.58 -5.53 -2.40
N LYS A 146 -16.87 -4.84 -1.53
CA LYS A 146 -16.61 -3.42 -1.73
C LYS A 146 -15.70 -3.36 -2.95
N LYS A 147 -16.22 -2.76 -4.00
CA LYS A 147 -15.51 -2.42 -5.23
C LYS A 147 -14.26 -1.63 -4.82
N VAL A 148 -13.15 -2.32 -4.63
CA VAL A 148 -11.85 -1.67 -4.44
C VAL A 148 -11.48 -1.16 -5.82
N GLU A 149 -11.49 0.15 -6.00
CA GLU A 149 -10.99 0.73 -7.24
C GLU A 149 -9.56 0.24 -7.42
N ALA A 150 -9.29 -0.35 -8.57
CA ALA A 150 -7.93 -0.72 -8.95
C ALA A 150 -7.07 0.55 -8.91
N PRO A 151 -5.82 0.48 -8.44
CA PRO A 151 -4.91 1.60 -8.57
C PRO A 151 -4.92 2.04 -10.03
N ARG A 152 -5.14 3.33 -10.27
CA ARG A 152 -5.14 3.90 -11.63
C ARG A 152 -3.74 3.72 -12.18
N THR A 153 -3.56 2.71 -13.02
CA THR A 153 -2.29 2.43 -13.68
C THR A 153 -2.29 3.16 -15.02
N GLN A 154 -1.28 3.96 -15.25
CA GLN A 154 -1.03 4.63 -16.52
C GLN A 154 0.37 4.24 -17.00
N TYR A 155 0.52 4.11 -18.29
CA TYR A 155 1.81 3.87 -18.92
C TYR A 155 2.18 5.08 -19.79
N LEU A 156 3.32 5.68 -19.50
CA LEU A 156 3.93 6.70 -20.33
C LEU A 156 4.91 6.03 -21.29
N ASP A 157 4.55 5.94 -22.57
CA ASP A 157 5.45 5.43 -23.61
C ASP A 157 6.50 6.49 -23.95
N MET A 158 7.74 6.25 -23.55
CA MET A 158 8.84 7.16 -23.85
C MET A 158 9.27 7.13 -25.31
N ARG A 159 8.89 6.10 -26.09
CA ARG A 159 9.18 6.02 -27.53
C ARG A 159 8.42 7.09 -28.32
N ALA A 160 7.30 7.57 -27.78
CA ALA A 160 6.55 8.69 -28.35
C ALA A 160 7.22 10.04 -28.15
N LEU A 161 8.25 10.14 -27.28
CA LEU A 161 9.02 11.35 -27.02
C LEU A 161 10.22 11.45 -27.97
N PRO A 162 10.77 12.65 -28.22
CA PRO A 162 11.98 12.83 -29.04
C PRO A 162 13.11 11.92 -28.58
N LYS A 163 13.80 11.27 -29.53
CA LYS A 163 14.86 10.29 -29.22
C LYS A 163 16.14 10.90 -28.63
N THR A 164 16.37 12.19 -28.83
CA THR A 164 17.55 12.90 -28.32
C THR A 164 17.13 13.89 -27.26
N GLY A 165 17.84 13.89 -26.12
CA GLY A 165 17.59 14.85 -25.04
C GLY A 165 16.21 14.69 -24.37
N ARG A 166 15.71 13.46 -24.23
CA ARG A 166 14.43 13.20 -23.56
C ARG A 166 14.42 13.83 -22.19
N ARG A 167 13.38 14.63 -21.96
CA ARG A 167 13.16 15.31 -20.70
C ARG A 167 11.73 15.07 -20.25
N ILE A 168 11.55 14.32 -19.17
CA ILE A 168 10.23 13.95 -18.61
C ILE A 168 10.06 14.75 -17.33
N THR A 169 9.24 15.81 -17.40
CA THR A 169 8.90 16.61 -16.23
C THR A 169 7.76 15.94 -15.46
N ILE A 170 7.87 15.94 -14.14
CA ILE A 170 6.94 15.30 -13.20
C ILE A 170 6.42 16.36 -12.24
N GLY A 171 5.11 16.43 -12.05
CA GLY A 171 4.52 17.37 -11.10
C GLY A 171 3.00 17.47 -11.25
N ARG A 172 2.35 18.27 -10.38
CA ARG A 172 0.88 18.42 -10.42
C ARG A 172 0.37 19.42 -11.45
N HIS A 173 1.24 20.29 -11.97
CA HIS A 173 0.86 21.24 -13.01
C HIS A 173 0.64 20.54 -14.34
N SER A 174 -0.39 20.97 -15.10
CA SER A 174 -0.81 20.32 -16.35
C SER A 174 0.22 20.39 -17.48
N SER A 175 1.21 21.27 -17.40
CA SER A 175 2.29 21.36 -18.39
C SER A 175 3.37 20.29 -18.23
N ASN A 176 3.34 19.48 -17.16
CA ASN A 176 4.28 18.38 -17.02
C ASN A 176 3.97 17.25 -18.00
N VAL A 177 5.00 16.54 -18.43
CA VAL A 177 4.86 15.32 -19.24
C VAL A 177 4.14 14.24 -18.43
N LEU A 178 4.49 14.06 -17.16
CA LEU A 178 3.81 13.18 -16.23
C LEU A 178 3.09 14.01 -15.17
N VAL A 179 1.78 14.13 -15.31
CA VAL A 179 0.93 14.90 -14.40
C VAL A 179 0.45 14.02 -13.24
N LEU A 180 0.89 14.34 -12.03
CA LEU A 180 0.51 13.65 -10.81
C LEU A 180 -0.44 14.55 -9.99
N LYS A 181 -1.75 14.30 -10.09
CA LYS A 181 -2.79 15.12 -9.44
C LYS A 181 -2.93 14.77 -7.96
N HIS A 182 -2.02 15.28 -7.15
CA HIS A 182 -2.08 15.10 -5.70
C HIS A 182 -1.64 16.40 -5.00
N PRO A 183 -2.32 16.82 -3.89
CA PRO A 183 -2.02 18.08 -3.21
C PRO A 183 -0.59 18.21 -2.69
N ARG A 184 0.06 17.10 -2.34
CA ARG A 184 1.44 17.06 -1.82
C ARG A 184 2.51 16.99 -2.91
N VAL A 185 2.12 16.92 -4.18
CA VAL A 185 3.05 16.99 -5.29
C VAL A 185 3.26 18.45 -5.67
N SER A 186 4.50 18.92 -5.72
CA SER A 186 4.82 20.29 -6.17
C SER A 186 4.41 20.49 -7.63
N ARG A 187 4.13 21.72 -8.07
CA ARG A 187 3.76 22.01 -9.46
C ARG A 187 4.77 21.45 -10.45
N TYR A 188 6.04 21.63 -10.17
CA TYR A 188 7.19 21.04 -10.86
C TYR A 188 8.00 20.31 -9.80
N HIS A 189 7.88 18.99 -9.73
CA HIS A 189 8.36 18.19 -8.61
C HIS A 189 9.73 17.57 -8.89
N ALA A 190 9.86 16.93 -10.04
CA ALA A 190 11.06 16.25 -10.46
C ALA A 190 11.18 16.23 -11.98
N VAL A 191 12.38 15.91 -12.47
CA VAL A 191 12.63 15.73 -13.90
C VAL A 191 13.52 14.50 -14.13
N ILE A 192 13.19 13.71 -15.14
CA ILE A 192 14.05 12.64 -15.66
C ILE A 192 14.64 13.12 -16.97
N GLU A 193 15.95 13.09 -17.10
CA GLU A 193 16.69 13.54 -18.28
C GLU A 193 17.55 12.39 -18.83
N GLN A 194 17.56 12.26 -20.16
CA GLN A 194 18.37 11.25 -20.85
C GLN A 194 19.71 11.83 -21.27
N PHE A 195 20.79 11.13 -20.93
CA PHE A 195 22.16 11.40 -21.30
C PHE A 195 22.76 10.18 -22.01
N GLY A 196 22.73 10.18 -23.32
CA GLY A 196 23.08 8.99 -24.11
C GLY A 196 22.14 7.81 -23.83
N ALA A 197 22.67 6.68 -23.37
CA ALA A 197 21.88 5.52 -22.97
C ALA A 197 21.45 5.56 -21.48
N ARG A 198 21.85 6.57 -20.73
CA ARG A 198 21.58 6.64 -19.28
C ARG A 198 20.52 7.68 -18.97
N PHE A 199 19.80 7.46 -17.86
CA PHE A 199 18.79 8.39 -17.37
C PHE A 199 19.15 8.89 -15.98
N ARG A 200 18.89 10.15 -15.75
CA ARG A 200 19.14 10.84 -14.49
C ARG A 200 17.84 11.47 -13.98
N LEU A 201 17.48 11.17 -12.76
CA LEU A 201 16.38 11.80 -12.04
C LEU A 201 16.93 12.93 -11.18
N ASN A 202 16.29 14.09 -11.26
CA ASN A 202 16.61 15.27 -10.45
C ASN A 202 15.34 15.73 -9.74
N ASP A 203 15.40 15.87 -8.42
CA ASP A 203 14.36 16.51 -7.61
C ASP A 203 14.48 18.03 -7.75
N LEU A 204 13.39 18.69 -8.06
CA LEU A 204 13.36 20.15 -8.29
C LEU A 204 13.08 20.93 -7.01
N ASN A 205 13.71 20.58 -5.91
CA ASN A 205 13.46 21.15 -4.57
C ASN A 205 12.00 20.96 -4.14
N SER A 206 11.49 19.75 -4.35
CA SER A 206 10.12 19.46 -3.97
C SER A 206 9.94 19.42 -2.44
N ASP A 207 8.82 19.91 -1.95
CA ASP A 207 8.59 20.02 -0.49
C ASP A 207 8.51 18.64 0.19
N ASN A 208 7.89 17.66 -0.45
CA ASN A 208 7.73 16.31 0.12
C ASN A 208 8.78 15.31 -0.37
N GLY A 209 9.65 15.70 -1.29
CA GLY A 209 10.76 14.90 -1.80
C GLY A 209 10.36 13.83 -2.81
N THR A 210 11.35 13.43 -3.59
CA THR A 210 11.32 12.29 -4.50
C THR A 210 12.17 11.17 -3.89
N PHE A 211 11.73 9.92 -4.04
CA PHE A 211 12.44 8.75 -3.52
C PHE A 211 12.72 7.76 -4.65
N VAL A 212 13.91 7.17 -4.65
CA VAL A 212 14.27 6.09 -5.56
C VAL A 212 14.65 4.87 -4.72
N ASN A 213 13.93 3.76 -4.92
CA ASN A 213 14.12 2.50 -4.17
C ASN A 213 14.15 2.73 -2.63
N GLY A 214 13.29 3.61 -2.13
CA GLY A 214 13.18 3.93 -0.71
C GLY A 214 14.15 4.98 -0.18
N LYS A 215 15.07 5.46 -0.99
CA LYS A 215 16.04 6.49 -0.59
C LYS A 215 15.63 7.84 -1.15
N ARG A 216 15.62 8.86 -0.28
CA ARG A 216 15.36 10.23 -0.71
C ARG A 216 16.44 10.71 -1.68
N VAL A 217 16.00 11.40 -2.72
CA VAL A 217 16.89 12.06 -3.70
C VAL A 217 17.16 13.48 -3.20
N ASP A 218 18.39 13.74 -2.79
CA ASP A 218 18.75 15.07 -2.28
C ASP A 218 18.97 16.08 -3.42
N LYS A 219 19.55 15.63 -4.53
CA LYS A 219 19.75 16.45 -5.74
C LYS A 219 19.41 15.64 -6.98
N GLU A 220 20.29 14.73 -7.37
CA GLU A 220 20.17 13.92 -8.57
C GLU A 220 20.65 12.49 -8.34
N VAL A 221 20.10 11.57 -9.09
CA VAL A 221 20.47 10.16 -9.05
C VAL A 221 20.33 9.52 -10.43
N TRP A 222 21.28 8.66 -10.79
CA TRP A 222 21.18 7.82 -11.99
C TRP A 222 20.20 6.71 -11.75
N ILE A 223 19.22 6.59 -12.64
CA ILE A 223 18.20 5.55 -12.60
C ILE A 223 18.41 4.55 -13.72
N LYS A 224 18.01 3.32 -13.46
CA LYS A 224 18.09 2.19 -14.40
C LYS A 224 16.73 1.48 -14.47
N GLU A 225 16.59 0.63 -15.45
CA GLU A 225 15.40 -0.20 -15.61
C GLU A 225 15.06 -0.98 -14.32
N GLY A 226 13.79 -0.97 -13.96
CA GLY A 226 13.26 -1.60 -12.75
C GLY A 226 13.35 -0.72 -11.50
N ASP A 227 14.00 0.45 -11.55
CA ASP A 227 14.02 1.36 -10.41
C ASP A 227 12.62 1.91 -10.14
N GLU A 228 12.28 1.94 -8.86
CA GLU A 228 11.02 2.46 -8.38
C GLU A 228 11.20 3.88 -7.87
N ILE A 229 10.45 4.80 -8.45
CA ILE A 229 10.41 6.22 -8.07
C ILE A 229 9.10 6.47 -7.33
N ARG A 230 9.16 7.10 -6.16
CA ARG A 230 7.98 7.50 -5.39
C ARG A 230 7.90 9.01 -5.24
N VAL A 231 6.71 9.54 -5.52
CA VAL A 231 6.35 10.95 -5.36
C VAL A 231 4.99 10.99 -4.67
N ALA A 232 4.95 11.34 -3.39
CA ALA A 232 3.75 11.23 -2.54
C ALA A 232 3.12 9.83 -2.68
N SER A 233 1.80 9.73 -2.90
CA SER A 233 1.10 8.45 -3.12
C SER A 233 1.35 7.81 -4.48
N HIS A 234 2.12 8.44 -5.36
CA HIS A 234 2.38 7.92 -6.69
C HIS A 234 3.65 7.08 -6.72
N ARG A 235 3.53 5.87 -7.23
CA ARG A 235 4.64 4.96 -7.48
C ARG A 235 4.86 4.82 -8.98
N LEU A 236 6.07 5.09 -9.41
CA LEU A 236 6.50 5.04 -10.81
C LEU A 236 7.55 3.95 -10.94
N VAL A 237 7.39 3.06 -11.90
CA VAL A 237 8.42 2.05 -12.25
C VAL A 237 9.05 2.47 -13.56
N PHE A 238 10.35 2.75 -13.51
CA PHE A 238 11.11 3.17 -14.67
C PHE A 238 11.48 1.99 -15.55
N GLN A 239 11.28 2.13 -16.86
CA GLN A 239 11.64 1.18 -17.90
C GLN A 239 12.34 1.94 -19.03
N GLU A 240 13.19 1.29 -19.82
CA GLU A 240 13.91 1.96 -20.91
C GLU A 240 12.97 2.55 -21.97
N ASP A 241 11.82 1.92 -22.18
CA ASP A 241 10.81 2.32 -23.16
C ASP A 241 9.64 3.10 -22.54
N GLY A 242 9.56 3.21 -21.21
CA GLY A 242 8.43 3.89 -20.59
C GLY A 242 8.47 3.96 -19.07
N ILE A 243 7.43 4.59 -18.52
CA ILE A 243 7.21 4.67 -17.08
C ILE A 243 5.82 4.14 -16.78
N THR A 244 5.75 3.09 -15.94
CA THR A 244 4.49 2.62 -15.41
C THR A 244 4.16 3.39 -14.14
N HIS A 245 3.05 4.11 -14.13
CA HIS A 245 2.57 4.93 -13.04
C HIS A 245 1.40 4.25 -12.32
N PHE A 246 1.50 4.18 -10.99
CA PHE A 246 0.47 3.69 -10.08
C PHE A 246 0.07 4.81 -9.13
N ASP A 247 -1.21 5.16 -9.12
CA ASP A 247 -1.77 6.03 -8.10
C ASP A 247 -2.27 5.16 -6.94
N GLU A 248 -1.55 5.20 -5.83
CA GLU A 248 -1.87 4.44 -4.61
C GLU A 248 -2.73 5.24 -3.62
N ALA A 249 -3.18 6.45 -3.99
CA ALA A 249 -4.02 7.27 -3.13
C ALA A 249 -5.30 6.53 -2.71
N GLY A 250 -5.53 6.44 -1.41
CA GLY A 250 -6.67 5.70 -0.85
C GLY A 250 -6.64 4.18 -1.05
N ASN A 251 -5.55 3.62 -1.55
CA ASN A 251 -5.35 2.18 -1.73
C ASN A 251 -4.21 1.62 -0.87
N ILE A 252 -3.96 2.23 0.29
CA ILE A 252 -2.94 1.76 1.23
C ILE A 252 -3.49 0.59 2.03
N ARG A 253 -2.79 -0.54 1.96
CA ARG A 253 -2.93 -1.69 2.84
C ARG A 253 -1.78 -1.69 3.85
N LEU A 254 -2.09 -1.95 5.11
CA LEU A 254 -1.12 -2.06 6.18
C LEU A 254 -1.19 -3.44 6.82
N ASP A 255 -0.08 -4.17 6.81
CA ASP A 255 0.03 -5.50 7.41
C ASP A 255 1.03 -5.47 8.56
N ALA A 256 0.56 -5.65 9.76
CA ALA A 256 1.39 -5.92 10.93
C ALA A 256 1.60 -7.44 11.04
N VAL A 257 2.84 -7.90 10.91
CA VAL A 257 3.16 -9.34 10.85
C VAL A 257 4.03 -9.73 12.03
N ARG A 258 3.48 -10.62 12.87
CA ARG A 258 4.17 -11.17 14.04
C ARG A 258 4.77 -10.09 14.94
N ILE A 259 4.04 -9.04 15.20
CA ILE A 259 4.51 -7.91 16.03
C ILE A 259 4.78 -8.38 17.45
N GLU A 260 6.01 -8.27 17.86
CA GLU A 260 6.47 -8.46 19.23
C GLU A 260 7.12 -7.17 19.73
N LYS A 261 6.76 -6.77 20.93
CA LYS A 261 7.34 -5.61 21.58
C LYS A 261 7.81 -5.98 22.97
N TRP A 262 9.11 -6.07 23.11
CA TRP A 262 9.77 -6.33 24.36
C TRP A 262 10.16 -5.02 25.04
N TYR A 263 9.73 -4.84 26.27
CA TYR A 263 10.13 -3.72 27.13
C TYR A 263 11.45 -4.04 27.82
N SER A 264 11.64 -5.29 28.22
CA SER A 264 12.90 -5.81 28.76
C SER A 264 13.11 -7.24 28.26
N LYS A 265 14.25 -7.87 28.64
CA LYS A 265 14.52 -9.27 28.28
C LYS A 265 13.45 -10.26 28.75
N THR A 266 12.66 -9.90 29.76
CA THR A 266 11.65 -10.76 30.39
C THR A 266 10.22 -10.29 30.17
N VAL A 267 10.02 -9.02 29.79
CA VAL A 267 8.67 -8.42 29.66
C VAL A 267 8.35 -8.21 28.19
N ASN A 268 7.46 -9.05 27.65
CA ASN A 268 6.92 -8.93 26.29
C ASN A 268 5.49 -8.40 26.32
N ILE A 269 5.30 -7.16 25.85
CA ILE A 269 4.01 -6.48 25.80
C ILE A 269 3.14 -6.98 24.64
N LEU A 270 3.75 -7.18 23.46
CA LEU A 270 3.03 -7.66 22.27
C LEU A 270 3.59 -9.03 21.87
N LYS A 271 2.73 -10.04 21.85
CA LYS A 271 3.10 -11.44 21.65
C LYS A 271 2.66 -11.92 20.25
N LYS A 272 3.50 -11.70 19.23
CA LYS A 272 3.30 -12.17 17.84
C LYS A 272 1.98 -11.72 17.22
N VAL A 273 1.55 -10.49 17.47
CA VAL A 273 0.31 -9.93 16.92
C VAL A 273 0.41 -9.85 15.40
N THR A 274 -0.60 -10.37 14.69
CA THR A 274 -0.71 -10.24 13.24
C THR A 274 -2.09 -9.68 12.90
N VAL A 275 -2.12 -8.55 12.17
CA VAL A 275 -3.35 -7.89 11.74
C VAL A 275 -3.11 -7.21 10.39
N SER A 276 -4.11 -7.27 9.52
CA SER A 276 -4.13 -6.57 8.23
C SER A 276 -5.24 -5.54 8.22
N ILE A 277 -4.93 -4.33 7.81
CA ILE A 277 -5.87 -3.24 7.58
C ILE A 277 -5.93 -3.00 6.08
N TYR A 278 -7.13 -3.12 5.51
CA TYR A 278 -7.34 -2.96 4.08
C TYR A 278 -7.63 -1.50 3.72
N PRO A 279 -7.45 -1.11 2.44
CA PRO A 279 -7.79 0.23 1.99
C PRO A 279 -9.22 0.62 2.33
N LYS A 280 -9.41 1.87 2.77
CA LYS A 280 -10.72 2.45 3.14
C LYS A 280 -11.43 1.72 4.30
N GLU A 281 -10.70 0.95 5.08
CA GLU A 281 -11.23 0.25 6.25
C GLU A 281 -11.14 1.14 7.49
N PHE A 282 -12.21 1.14 8.28
CA PHE A 282 -12.21 1.72 9.63
C PHE A 282 -12.01 0.58 10.64
N VAL A 283 -10.95 0.65 11.42
CA VAL A 283 -10.61 -0.37 12.40
C VAL A 283 -10.62 0.21 13.80
N ALA A 284 -11.42 -0.36 14.69
CA ALA A 284 -11.43 -0.01 16.10
C ALA A 284 -10.62 -1.04 16.92
N LEU A 285 -9.63 -0.54 17.66
CA LEU A 285 -8.81 -1.36 18.57
C LEU A 285 -9.37 -1.25 19.98
N VAL A 286 -10.02 -2.31 20.45
CA VAL A 286 -10.71 -2.36 21.76
C VAL A 286 -9.96 -3.29 22.72
N GLY A 287 -9.98 -2.95 24.01
CA GLY A 287 -9.37 -3.76 25.06
C GLY A 287 -9.18 -2.99 26.36
N ALA A 288 -8.95 -3.69 27.46
CA ALA A 288 -8.71 -3.11 28.77
C ALA A 288 -7.53 -2.13 28.80
N SER A 289 -7.48 -1.27 29.82
CA SER A 289 -6.29 -0.44 30.05
C SER A 289 -5.06 -1.33 30.24
N GLY A 290 -3.91 -0.93 29.68
CA GLY A 290 -2.69 -1.73 29.73
C GLY A 290 -2.62 -2.93 28.79
N ALA A 291 -3.65 -3.22 27.97
CA ALA A 291 -3.66 -4.34 27.04
C ALA A 291 -2.69 -4.19 25.82
N GLY A 292 -1.91 -3.12 25.76
CA GLY A 292 -0.93 -2.88 24.71
C GLY A 292 -1.46 -2.21 23.43
N LYS A 293 -2.68 -1.65 23.45
CA LYS A 293 -3.31 -0.97 22.29
C LYS A 293 -2.44 0.14 21.70
N SER A 294 -2.03 1.10 22.54
CA SER A 294 -1.15 2.20 22.09
C SER A 294 0.22 1.70 21.65
N THR A 295 0.74 0.65 22.29
CA THR A 295 1.99 0.00 21.89
C THR A 295 1.89 -0.61 20.50
N LEU A 296 0.76 -1.28 20.19
CA LEU A 296 0.51 -1.84 18.86
C LEU A 296 0.37 -0.72 17.83
N MET A 297 -0.40 0.32 18.13
CA MET A 297 -0.58 1.45 17.23
C MET A 297 0.73 2.18 16.93
N ASN A 298 1.55 2.42 17.96
CA ASN A 298 2.89 3.01 17.80
C ASN A 298 3.83 2.13 16.97
N ALA A 299 3.73 0.82 17.12
CA ALA A 299 4.51 -0.11 16.29
C ALA A 299 4.02 -0.08 14.83
N MET A 300 2.71 -0.07 14.59
CA MET A 300 2.11 -0.06 13.26
C MET A 300 2.37 1.25 12.50
N THR A 301 2.48 2.37 13.20
CA THR A 301 2.79 3.68 12.59
C THR A 301 4.29 3.94 12.45
N GLY A 302 5.14 3.08 13.00
CA GLY A 302 6.59 3.30 13.03
C GLY A 302 7.06 4.36 14.03
N PHE A 303 6.15 4.92 14.85
CA PHE A 303 6.51 5.89 15.89
C PHE A 303 7.39 5.26 16.98
N ASN A 304 7.06 4.02 17.38
CA ASN A 304 7.89 3.20 18.26
C ASN A 304 7.95 1.78 17.70
N PRO A 305 8.89 1.48 16.79
CA PRO A 305 8.93 0.22 16.06
C PRO A 305 8.95 -1.02 16.95
N ALA A 306 8.35 -2.09 16.46
CA ALA A 306 8.47 -3.41 17.06
C ALA A 306 9.94 -3.87 17.06
N ASN A 307 10.34 -4.61 18.10
CA ASN A 307 11.72 -5.05 18.28
C ASN A 307 11.90 -6.57 18.29
N GLY A 308 10.83 -7.33 18.00
CA GLY A 308 10.92 -8.78 17.78
C GLY A 308 11.62 -9.09 16.45
N ALA A 309 12.50 -10.08 16.45
CA ALA A 309 13.36 -10.42 15.29
C ALA A 309 12.58 -10.73 13.99
N LYS A 310 11.34 -11.20 14.10
CA LYS A 310 10.47 -11.52 12.97
C LYS A 310 9.32 -10.53 12.80
N SER A 311 9.31 -9.44 13.57
CA SER A 311 8.27 -8.41 13.49
C SER A 311 8.47 -7.55 12.24
N ARG A 312 7.40 -7.34 11.49
CA ARG A 312 7.39 -6.47 10.30
C ARG A 312 6.08 -5.74 10.21
N VAL A 313 6.15 -4.49 9.81
CA VAL A 313 4.98 -3.73 9.36
C VAL A 313 5.17 -3.44 7.89
N LEU A 314 4.21 -3.85 7.07
CA LEU A 314 4.29 -3.69 5.63
C LEU A 314 3.22 -2.71 5.17
N VAL A 315 3.59 -1.76 4.35
CA VAL A 315 2.70 -0.86 3.63
C VAL A 315 2.74 -1.25 2.16
N ASN A 316 1.62 -1.73 1.61
CA ASN A 316 1.55 -2.29 0.26
C ASN A 316 2.66 -3.32 -0.04
N GLY A 317 3.02 -4.14 0.96
CA GLY A 317 4.05 -5.17 0.86
C GLY A 317 5.49 -4.70 1.14
N LYS A 318 5.75 -3.40 1.27
CA LYS A 318 7.05 -2.85 1.64
C LYS A 318 7.20 -2.69 3.15
N ASN A 319 8.38 -2.99 3.67
CA ASN A 319 8.65 -2.82 5.10
C ASN A 319 8.65 -1.33 5.48
N LEU A 320 7.68 -0.92 6.29
CA LEU A 320 7.53 0.46 6.77
C LEU A 320 8.79 0.96 7.48
N TYR A 321 9.40 0.14 8.32
CA TYR A 321 10.53 0.58 9.15
C TYR A 321 11.79 0.92 8.35
N THR A 322 11.96 0.33 7.18
CA THR A 322 13.07 0.65 6.26
C THR A 322 12.73 1.73 5.24
N HIS A 323 11.43 2.08 5.12
CA HIS A 323 10.92 3.05 4.14
C HIS A 323 10.07 4.14 4.82
N ILE A 324 10.31 4.40 6.10
CA ILE A 324 9.46 5.30 6.90
C ILE A 324 9.37 6.70 6.28
N ASP A 325 10.45 7.20 5.71
CA ASP A 325 10.50 8.54 5.11
C ASP A 325 9.62 8.66 3.86
N GLU A 326 9.46 7.56 3.08
CA GLU A 326 8.53 7.51 1.94
C GLU A 326 7.07 7.65 2.38
N TYR A 327 6.72 7.07 3.53
CA TYR A 327 5.33 6.97 3.98
C TYR A 327 4.95 8.00 5.04
N ARG A 328 5.94 8.68 5.64
CA ARG A 328 5.70 9.65 6.73
C ARG A 328 4.71 10.73 6.34
N SER A 329 4.80 11.23 5.11
CA SER A 329 3.88 12.25 4.61
C SER A 329 2.46 11.72 4.38
N GLU A 330 2.29 10.40 4.16
CA GLU A 330 1.00 9.75 3.89
C GLU A 330 0.25 9.34 5.17
N MET A 331 0.95 9.29 6.31
CA MET A 331 0.37 8.90 7.59
C MET A 331 -0.01 10.11 8.44
N GLY A 332 -1.25 10.13 8.92
CA GLY A 332 -1.67 11.00 10.01
C GLY A 332 -1.64 10.23 11.33
N TYR A 333 -1.06 10.81 12.37
CA TYR A 333 -1.05 10.27 13.71
C TYR A 333 -1.59 11.32 14.70
N VAL A 334 -2.61 10.93 15.46
CA VAL A 334 -3.16 11.76 16.54
C VAL A 334 -2.87 11.02 17.84
N PRO A 335 -1.95 11.52 18.68
CA PRO A 335 -1.65 10.91 19.97
C PRO A 335 -2.77 11.11 20.98
N GLN A 336 -2.71 10.38 22.09
CA GLN A 336 -3.69 10.47 23.17
C GLN A 336 -3.60 11.79 23.94
N GLU A 337 -2.41 12.36 24.04
CA GLU A 337 -2.20 13.65 24.70
C GLU A 337 -2.41 14.80 23.71
N ASP A 338 -2.97 15.89 24.19
CA ASP A 338 -3.21 17.10 23.41
C ASP A 338 -1.88 17.68 22.89
N ILE A 339 -1.68 17.62 21.58
CA ILE A 339 -0.56 18.28 20.88
C ILE A 339 -0.98 19.66 20.32
N ILE A 340 -2.23 20.08 20.63
CA ILE A 340 -2.76 21.34 20.13
C ILE A 340 -2.18 22.48 20.96
N HIS A 341 -1.58 23.45 20.29
CA HIS A 341 -1.15 24.71 20.91
C HIS A 341 -2.40 25.51 21.31
N ARG A 342 -2.76 25.50 22.58
CA ARG A 342 -3.99 26.12 23.12
C ARG A 342 -4.01 27.63 22.96
N GLU A 343 -2.83 28.25 22.73
CA GLU A 343 -2.65 29.67 22.46
C GLU A 343 -3.02 30.08 21.03
N LEU A 344 -3.16 29.11 20.14
CA LEU A 344 -3.54 29.34 18.77
C LEU A 344 -5.07 29.24 18.60
N THR A 345 -5.62 30.10 17.74
CA THR A 345 -6.98 29.89 17.26
C THR A 345 -7.03 28.64 16.38
N VAL A 346 -8.19 28.00 16.28
CA VAL A 346 -8.41 26.82 15.40
C VAL A 346 -7.92 27.12 13.98
N TYR A 347 -8.25 28.30 13.46
CA TYR A 347 -7.81 28.75 12.14
C TYR A 347 -6.29 28.73 12.01
N LYS A 348 -5.55 29.35 12.93
CA LYS A 348 -4.08 29.41 12.89
C LYS A 348 -3.46 28.02 13.06
N ALA A 349 -4.01 27.17 13.91
CA ALA A 349 -3.53 25.80 14.09
C ALA A 349 -3.68 24.98 12.79
N LEU A 350 -4.81 25.10 12.11
CA LEU A 350 -5.05 24.44 10.83
C LEU A 350 -4.18 25.02 9.70
N ASP A 351 -4.05 26.36 9.65
CA ASP A 351 -3.23 27.03 8.63
C ASP A 351 -1.75 26.62 8.76
N TYR A 352 -1.18 26.63 9.95
CA TYR A 352 0.19 26.16 10.19
C TYR A 352 0.35 24.67 9.89
N ALA A 353 -0.62 23.83 10.26
CA ALA A 353 -0.58 22.42 9.91
C ALA A 353 -0.61 22.19 8.39
N ALA A 354 -1.39 22.99 7.66
CA ALA A 354 -1.42 22.98 6.21
C ALA A 354 -0.10 23.42 5.62
N GLN A 355 0.46 24.56 6.08
CA GLN A 355 1.76 25.08 5.60
C GLN A 355 2.92 24.10 5.80
N LEU A 356 2.89 23.30 6.88
CA LEU A 356 3.91 22.27 7.16
C LEU A 356 3.79 21.02 6.28
N ARG A 357 2.64 20.79 5.66
CA ARG A 357 2.37 19.55 4.92
C ARG A 357 2.15 19.74 3.43
N MET A 358 1.72 20.95 3.05
CA MET A 358 1.42 21.25 1.65
C MET A 358 2.63 21.93 0.99
N PRO A 359 2.85 21.71 -0.31
CA PRO A 359 3.87 22.40 -1.05
C PRO A 359 3.72 23.92 -0.95
N ALA A 360 4.84 24.64 -0.82
CA ALA A 360 4.88 26.09 -0.73
C ALA A 360 4.22 26.79 -1.94
N ASP A 361 4.16 26.10 -3.07
CA ASP A 361 3.50 26.54 -4.29
C ASP A 361 1.98 26.30 -4.32
N THR A 362 1.39 25.82 -3.21
CA THR A 362 -0.06 25.59 -3.11
C THR A 362 -0.78 26.93 -2.92
N SER A 363 -1.82 27.17 -3.72
CA SER A 363 -2.61 28.40 -3.56
C SER A 363 -3.38 28.39 -2.24
N LYS A 364 -3.51 29.55 -1.58
CA LYS A 364 -4.27 29.69 -0.35
C LYS A 364 -5.73 29.22 -0.45
N THR A 365 -6.30 29.26 -1.65
CA THR A 365 -7.68 28.80 -1.93
C THR A 365 -7.85 27.27 -1.82
N VAL A 366 -6.76 26.49 -1.92
CA VAL A 366 -6.78 25.01 -1.80
C VAL A 366 -6.50 24.57 -0.35
N SER A 367 -6.09 25.48 0.53
CA SER A 367 -5.76 25.18 1.94
C SER A 367 -7.00 25.16 2.85
N TYR A 368 -8.21 25.41 2.34
CA TYR A 368 -9.46 25.48 3.10
C TYR A 368 -10.45 24.41 2.68
#